data_88ba53f6d2cb1aa9d4cf3b4509695ab6
#
_entry.id   88ba53f6d2cb1aa9d4cf3b4509695ab6
#
_cell.length_a   1.000
_cell.length_b   1.000
_cell.length_c   1.000
_cell.angle_alpha   90.00
_cell.angle_beta   90.00
_cell.angle_gamma   90.00
#
_symmetry.space_group_name_H-M   'P 1'
#
loop_
_entity.id
_entity.type
_entity.pdbx_description
1 polymer ?
#
loop_
_entity_poly.entity_id
_entity_poly.type
_entity_poly.pdbx_seq_one_letter_code
_entity_poly.pdbx_strand_id
1 'polypeptide(L)'
;MKRKITWALILAFLLAVGFVILKLSVPFSYAQADLNPPALAFVTELQNADAIDPQKCATRYLFFHTDYHTETPERIKIRMKTISENVVRVTLYDPSCRDDSIHSSIDRIYLQRMDGNKWIPVRHEWSHTGRGKFGWTTQPTN
;
A
#
# COMPACT_ATOMS: atom_id res chain seq x y z
N MET A 1 15.79 23.73 39.94
CA MET A 1 15.82 22.36 39.40
C MET A 1 14.43 21.81 39.03
N LYS A 2 13.41 21.93 39.85
CA LYS A 2 12.06 21.34 39.62
C LYS A 2 11.42 21.76 38.28
N ARG A 3 11.49 23.02 37.83
CA ARG A 3 10.93 23.50 36.54
C ARG A 3 11.55 22.83 35.32
N LYS A 4 12.86 22.56 35.31
CA LYS A 4 13.53 21.94 34.14
C LYS A 4 13.11 20.48 33.95
N ILE A 5 12.89 19.75 35.07
CA ILE A 5 12.42 18.38 35.05
C ILE A 5 10.99 18.29 34.52
N THR A 6 10.12 19.24 34.88
CA THR A 6 8.73 19.28 34.41
C THR A 6 8.67 19.48 32.89
N TRP A 7 9.47 20.38 32.32
CA TRP A 7 9.52 20.62 30.88
C TRP A 7 10.06 19.40 30.11
N ALA A 8 11.06 18.72 30.65
CA ALA A 8 11.60 17.49 30.04
C ALA A 8 10.54 16.37 29.97
N LEU A 9 9.75 16.20 31.04
CA LEU A 9 8.66 15.22 31.07
C LEU A 9 7.54 15.55 30.10
N ILE A 10 7.16 16.83 29.98
CA ILE A 10 6.14 17.27 29.01
C ILE A 10 6.62 17.01 27.59
N LEU A 11 7.87 17.35 27.28
CA LEU A 11 8.44 17.10 25.94
C LEU A 11 8.48 15.60 25.61
N ALA A 12 8.92 14.77 26.55
CA ALA A 12 8.94 13.32 26.37
C ALA A 12 7.54 12.75 26.14
N PHE A 13 6.53 13.23 26.88
CA PHE A 13 5.14 12.84 26.66
C PHE A 13 4.62 13.23 25.28
N LEU A 14 4.87 14.47 24.83
CA LEU A 14 4.45 14.94 23.50
C LEU A 14 5.12 14.14 22.37
N LEU A 15 6.40 13.80 22.50
CA LEU A 15 7.10 12.94 21.55
C LEU A 15 6.51 11.53 21.51
N ALA A 16 6.20 10.94 22.67
CA ALA A 16 5.57 9.63 22.72
C ALA A 16 4.18 9.62 22.07
N VAL A 17 3.35 10.62 22.36
CA VAL A 17 2.03 10.78 21.74
C VAL A 17 2.16 10.99 20.24
N GLY A 18 3.08 11.84 19.79
CA GLY A 18 3.36 12.06 18.36
C GLY A 18 3.78 10.78 17.66
N PHE A 19 4.65 9.98 18.28
CA PHE A 19 5.07 8.67 17.76
C PHE A 19 3.90 7.68 17.64
N VAL A 20 3.04 7.60 18.65
CA VAL A 20 1.83 6.75 18.62
C VAL A 20 0.90 7.16 17.47
N ILE A 21 0.63 8.46 17.33
CA ILE A 21 -0.22 8.97 16.25
C ILE A 21 0.39 8.63 14.89
N LEU A 22 1.69 8.82 14.71
CA LEU A 22 2.38 8.51 13.47
C LEU A 22 2.32 7.01 13.14
N LYS A 23 2.56 6.15 14.16
CA LYS A 23 2.48 4.68 14.01
C LYS A 23 1.09 4.19 13.60
N LEU A 24 0.03 4.88 14.05
CA LEU A 24 -1.34 4.54 13.68
C LEU A 24 -1.75 5.10 12.32
N SER A 25 -1.15 6.22 11.90
CA SER A 25 -1.57 6.95 10.70
C SER A 25 -0.83 6.55 9.43
N VAL A 26 0.42 6.09 9.55
CA VAL A 26 1.29 5.80 8.40
C VAL A 26 2.07 4.51 8.65
N PRO A 27 2.13 3.59 7.67
CA PRO A 27 2.98 2.41 7.79
C PRO A 27 4.46 2.78 7.76
N PHE A 28 5.24 2.25 8.70
CA PHE A 28 6.69 2.41 8.76
C PHE A 28 7.45 1.38 7.91
N SER A 29 6.81 0.24 7.62
CA SER A 29 7.38 -0.85 6.83
C SER A 29 6.37 -1.39 5.85
N TYR A 30 6.87 -1.99 4.78
CA TYR A 30 6.10 -2.69 3.78
C TYR A 30 6.71 -4.07 3.55
N ALA A 31 5.88 -5.10 3.47
CA ALA A 31 6.29 -6.35 2.84
C ALA A 31 6.47 -6.09 1.34
N GLN A 32 7.32 -6.84 0.68
CA GLN A 32 7.66 -6.64 -0.71
C GLN A 32 7.72 -7.98 -1.44
N ALA A 33 7.22 -7.98 -2.66
CA ALA A 33 7.42 -9.04 -3.65
C ALA A 33 7.86 -8.42 -4.98
N ASP A 34 8.97 -8.89 -5.50
CA ASP A 34 9.40 -8.60 -6.87
C ASP A 34 8.62 -9.52 -7.82
N LEU A 35 7.90 -8.91 -8.75
CA LEU A 35 7.07 -9.61 -9.70
C LEU A 35 7.89 -9.91 -10.98
N ASN A 36 8.36 -11.15 -11.09
CA ASN A 36 9.10 -11.61 -12.26
C ASN A 36 8.68 -13.06 -12.51
N PRO A 37 8.27 -13.45 -13.59
CA PRO A 37 7.55 -13.22 -14.81
C PRO A 37 6.00 -13.27 -14.76
N PRO A 38 5.31 -13.52 -13.63
CA PRO A 38 3.82 -13.63 -13.63
C PRO A 38 3.11 -12.40 -14.17
N ALA A 39 3.76 -11.23 -14.05
CA ALA A 39 3.19 -9.98 -14.52
C ALA A 39 3.03 -9.90 -16.05
N LEU A 40 3.86 -10.61 -16.82
CA LEU A 40 3.73 -10.66 -18.29
C LEU A 40 2.47 -11.43 -18.72
N ALA A 41 2.19 -12.57 -18.07
CA ALA A 41 0.97 -13.34 -18.32
C ALA A 41 -0.27 -12.47 -18.05
N PHE A 42 -0.28 -11.74 -16.93
CA PHE A 42 -1.35 -10.82 -16.59
C PHE A 42 -1.57 -9.72 -17.64
N VAL A 43 -0.51 -9.08 -18.13
CA VAL A 43 -0.64 -8.03 -19.16
C VAL A 43 -1.16 -8.58 -20.49
N THR A 44 -0.88 -9.83 -20.78
CA THR A 44 -1.42 -10.49 -21.98
C THR A 44 -2.94 -10.74 -21.87
N GLU A 45 -3.43 -10.97 -20.67
CA GLU A 45 -4.86 -11.15 -20.37
C GLU A 45 -5.63 -9.82 -20.27
N LEU A 46 -4.91 -8.71 -19.96
CA LEU A 46 -5.52 -7.39 -19.88
C LEU A 46 -6.02 -6.90 -21.24
N GLN A 47 -7.25 -6.40 -21.25
CA GLN A 47 -7.72 -5.61 -22.39
C GLN A 47 -6.77 -4.43 -22.63
N ASN A 48 -6.47 -4.13 -23.89
CA ASN A 48 -5.50 -3.08 -24.26
C ASN A 48 -5.78 -1.72 -23.60
N ALA A 49 -7.05 -1.37 -23.39
CA ALA A 49 -7.45 -0.12 -22.74
C ALA A 49 -7.03 -0.05 -21.26
N ASP A 50 -7.04 -1.16 -20.54
CA ASP A 50 -6.64 -1.21 -19.12
C ASP A 50 -5.12 -1.25 -18.97
N ALA A 51 -4.41 -1.83 -19.92
CA ALA A 51 -2.95 -1.89 -19.92
C ALA A 51 -2.28 -0.52 -20.18
N ILE A 52 -2.97 0.41 -20.83
CA ILE A 52 -2.47 1.76 -21.14
C ILE A 52 -2.63 2.72 -19.95
N ASP A 53 -3.61 2.50 -19.08
CA ASP A 53 -3.85 3.30 -17.89
C ASP A 53 -3.19 2.64 -16.67
N PRO A 54 -2.17 3.28 -16.07
CA PRO A 54 -1.45 2.67 -14.93
C PRO A 54 -2.33 2.46 -13.71
N GLN A 55 -3.34 3.29 -13.46
CA GLN A 55 -4.25 3.12 -12.32
C GLN A 55 -5.14 1.90 -12.53
N LYS A 56 -5.71 1.73 -13.73
CA LYS A 56 -6.51 0.56 -14.08
C LYS A 56 -5.67 -0.70 -14.06
N CYS A 57 -4.45 -0.66 -14.61
CA CYS A 57 -3.52 -1.78 -14.60
C CYS A 57 -3.21 -2.24 -13.16
N ALA A 58 -2.88 -1.31 -12.26
CA ALA A 58 -2.62 -1.63 -10.86
C ALA A 58 -3.85 -2.20 -10.14
N THR A 59 -5.02 -1.61 -10.36
CA THR A 59 -6.28 -2.07 -9.78
C THR A 59 -6.63 -3.47 -10.25
N ARG A 60 -6.54 -3.72 -11.54
CA ARG A 60 -6.78 -5.06 -12.10
C ARG A 60 -5.80 -6.09 -11.56
N TYR A 61 -4.51 -5.74 -11.47
CA TYR A 61 -3.51 -6.61 -10.86
C TYR A 61 -3.89 -6.97 -9.43
N LEU A 62 -4.23 -5.99 -8.60
CA LEU A 62 -4.58 -6.24 -7.20
C LEU A 62 -5.82 -7.15 -7.08
N PHE A 63 -6.89 -6.87 -7.82
CA PHE A 63 -8.15 -7.60 -7.69
C PHE A 63 -8.16 -9.00 -8.33
N PHE A 64 -7.35 -9.23 -9.34
CA PHE A 64 -7.43 -10.47 -10.13
C PHE A 64 -6.20 -11.38 -10.00
N HIS A 65 -5.08 -10.87 -9.48
CA HIS A 65 -3.83 -11.62 -9.34
C HIS A 65 -3.32 -11.74 -7.91
N THR A 66 -3.99 -11.12 -6.96
CA THR A 66 -3.73 -11.32 -5.54
C THR A 66 -5.00 -11.83 -4.87
N ASP A 67 -4.87 -12.49 -3.73
CA ASP A 67 -6.03 -12.91 -2.93
C ASP A 67 -6.68 -11.71 -2.21
N TYR A 68 -6.70 -10.57 -2.89
CA TYR A 68 -7.25 -9.34 -2.33
C TYR A 68 -8.77 -9.34 -2.43
N HIS A 69 -9.41 -9.29 -1.28
CA HIS A 69 -10.87 -9.23 -1.17
C HIS A 69 -11.30 -7.90 -0.56
N THR A 70 -12.09 -7.14 -1.29
CA THR A 70 -12.81 -5.97 -0.76
C THR A 70 -14.27 -6.07 -1.14
N GLU A 71 -15.15 -5.77 -0.21
CA GLU A 71 -16.59 -5.69 -0.47
C GLU A 71 -17.02 -4.28 -0.94
N THR A 72 -16.12 -3.30 -0.85
CA THR A 72 -16.41 -1.90 -1.14
C THR A 72 -15.32 -1.26 -2.02
N PRO A 73 -15.17 -1.73 -3.28
CA PRO A 73 -14.13 -1.19 -4.19
C PRO A 73 -14.18 0.33 -4.38
N GLU A 74 -15.36 0.91 -4.27
CA GLU A 74 -15.59 2.35 -4.38
C GLU A 74 -14.96 3.17 -3.25
N ARG A 75 -14.58 2.56 -2.14
CA ARG A 75 -13.91 3.22 -1.00
C ARG A 75 -12.41 3.25 -1.14
N ILE A 76 -11.85 2.51 -2.08
CA ILE A 76 -10.41 2.49 -2.31
C ILE A 76 -9.96 3.86 -2.81
N LYS A 77 -8.99 4.45 -2.10
CA LYS A 77 -8.35 5.68 -2.51
C LYS A 77 -7.11 5.37 -3.33
N ILE A 78 -7.07 5.88 -4.56
CA ILE A 78 -5.97 5.63 -5.49
C ILE A 78 -5.13 6.90 -5.62
N ARG A 79 -3.80 6.75 -5.50
CA ARG A 79 -2.83 7.82 -5.75
C ARG A 79 -1.72 7.30 -6.64
N MET A 80 -1.32 8.10 -7.61
CA MET A 80 -0.21 7.80 -8.51
C MET A 80 0.96 8.75 -8.25
N LYS A 81 2.18 8.22 -8.33
CA LYS A 81 3.43 8.99 -8.26
C LYS A 81 4.38 8.48 -9.33
N THR A 82 4.89 9.38 -10.15
CA THR A 82 6.00 9.10 -11.07
C THR A 82 7.29 8.93 -10.26
N ILE A 83 7.98 7.83 -10.47
CA ILE A 83 9.25 7.49 -9.82
C ILE A 83 10.40 7.81 -10.77
N SER A 84 10.28 7.44 -12.04
CA SER A 84 11.20 7.78 -13.12
C SER A 84 10.43 7.90 -14.43
N GLU A 85 11.09 8.19 -15.54
CA GLU A 85 10.48 8.35 -16.86
C GLU A 85 9.60 7.14 -17.26
N ASN A 86 10.04 5.92 -16.93
CA ASN A 86 9.38 4.69 -17.31
C ASN A 86 8.80 3.91 -16.12
N VAL A 87 8.75 4.51 -14.92
CA VAL A 87 8.23 3.83 -13.73
C VAL A 87 7.29 4.74 -12.97
N VAL A 88 6.10 4.23 -12.70
CA VAL A 88 5.12 4.86 -11.82
C VAL A 88 4.81 3.94 -10.63
N ARG A 89 4.45 4.54 -9.51
CA ARG A 89 3.89 3.83 -8.37
C ARG A 89 2.44 4.22 -8.19
N VAL A 90 1.55 3.25 -8.23
CA VAL A 90 0.15 3.40 -7.85
C VAL A 90 -0.02 2.89 -6.43
N THR A 91 -0.57 3.73 -5.56
CA THR A 91 -0.88 3.39 -4.18
C THR A 91 -2.39 3.26 -4.05
N LEU A 92 -2.85 2.10 -3.61
CA LEU A 92 -4.23 1.80 -3.30
C LEU A 92 -4.37 1.72 -1.77
N TYR A 93 -5.25 2.51 -1.20
CA TYR A 93 -5.57 2.49 0.22
C TYR A 93 -7.02 2.07 0.39
N ASP A 94 -7.21 0.92 1.01
CA ASP A 94 -8.52 0.44 1.44
C ASP A 94 -8.70 0.69 2.94
N PRO A 95 -9.60 1.60 3.33
CA PRO A 95 -9.87 1.90 4.74
C PRO A 95 -10.74 0.85 5.44
N SER A 96 -11.32 -0.08 4.70
CA SER A 96 -12.33 -1.03 5.20
C SER A 96 -12.22 -2.39 4.56
N CYS A 97 -10.99 -2.92 4.44
CA CYS A 97 -10.77 -4.28 4.01
C CYS A 97 -11.53 -5.23 4.94
N ARG A 98 -12.49 -5.99 4.39
CA ARG A 98 -13.29 -6.93 5.16
C ARG A 98 -12.70 -8.34 5.10
N ASP A 99 -11.52 -8.45 5.63
CA ASP A 99 -11.02 -9.72 6.12
C ASP A 99 -11.23 -9.72 7.64
N ASP A 100 -11.62 -10.84 8.23
CA ASP A 100 -11.82 -10.97 9.69
C ASP A 100 -10.57 -10.56 10.49
N SER A 101 -9.42 -10.56 9.85
CA SER A 101 -8.11 -10.28 10.41
C SER A 101 -7.51 -8.93 9.98
N ILE A 102 -7.97 -8.34 8.86
CA ILE A 102 -7.45 -7.08 8.29
C ILE A 102 -8.54 -6.01 8.32
N HIS A 103 -8.24 -4.84 8.89
CA HIS A 103 -9.16 -3.70 8.93
C HIS A 103 -8.92 -2.70 7.81
N SER A 104 -7.67 -2.47 7.45
CA SER A 104 -7.30 -1.61 6.34
C SER A 104 -5.99 -2.06 5.73
N SER A 105 -5.83 -1.82 4.43
CA SER A 105 -4.60 -2.11 3.70
C SER A 105 -4.08 -0.91 2.93
N ILE A 106 -2.78 -0.89 2.70
CA ILE A 106 -2.12 -0.05 1.71
C ILE A 106 -1.29 -0.95 0.82
N ASP A 107 -1.60 -0.91 -0.47
CA ASP A 107 -0.89 -1.61 -1.52
C ASP A 107 -0.20 -0.61 -2.44
N ARG A 108 1.08 -0.85 -2.76
CA ARG A 108 1.88 -0.05 -3.66
C ARG A 108 2.33 -0.91 -4.81
N ILE A 109 1.75 -0.68 -5.98
CA ILE A 109 2.09 -1.39 -7.20
C ILE A 109 3.03 -0.51 -8.02
N TYR A 110 4.23 -1.00 -8.28
CA TYR A 110 5.18 -0.36 -9.16
C TYR A 110 4.98 -0.92 -10.57
N LEU A 111 4.77 -0.03 -11.49
CA LEU A 111 4.49 -0.34 -12.89
C LEU A 111 5.62 0.22 -13.75
N GLN A 112 6.13 -0.61 -14.64
CA GLN A 112 7.11 -0.23 -15.65
C GLN A 112 6.42 -0.10 -17.01
N ARG A 113 6.79 0.94 -17.74
CA ARG A 113 6.30 1.17 -19.11
C ARG A 113 7.03 0.27 -20.09
N MET A 114 6.27 -0.43 -20.90
CA MET A 114 6.75 -1.30 -21.97
C MET A 114 6.51 -0.66 -23.34
N ASP A 115 7.06 -1.27 -24.38
CA ASP A 115 6.78 -0.88 -25.76
C ASP A 115 5.27 -0.88 -26.03
N GLY A 116 4.81 0.08 -26.85
CA GLY A 116 3.38 0.26 -27.13
C GLY A 116 2.60 0.94 -26.01
N ASN A 117 3.27 1.67 -25.10
CA ASN A 117 2.67 2.41 -23.98
C ASN A 117 1.92 1.56 -22.95
N LYS A 118 2.17 0.27 -22.88
CA LYS A 118 1.57 -0.63 -21.89
C LYS A 118 2.35 -0.59 -20.59
N TRP A 119 1.63 -0.68 -19.47
CA TRP A 119 2.19 -0.77 -18.13
C TRP A 119 2.18 -2.21 -17.64
N ILE A 120 3.24 -2.62 -16.95
CA ILE A 120 3.39 -3.95 -16.40
C ILE A 120 3.77 -3.85 -14.92
N PRO A 121 3.10 -4.55 -14.01
CA PRO A 121 3.50 -4.62 -12.62
C PRO A 121 4.85 -5.33 -12.48
N VAL A 122 5.79 -4.67 -11.79
CA VAL A 122 7.16 -5.20 -11.56
C VAL A 122 7.47 -5.40 -10.09
N ARG A 123 6.76 -4.70 -9.19
CA ARG A 123 6.91 -4.87 -7.75
C ARG A 123 5.61 -4.53 -7.04
N HIS A 124 5.32 -5.30 -5.99
CA HIS A 124 4.22 -5.07 -5.08
C HIS A 124 4.74 -4.92 -3.66
N GLU A 125 4.35 -3.86 -2.97
CA GLU A 125 4.59 -3.62 -1.57
C GLU A 125 3.26 -3.49 -0.85
N TRP A 126 3.13 -4.08 0.34
CA TRP A 126 1.90 -3.98 1.11
C TRP A 126 2.16 -3.81 2.61
N SER A 127 1.19 -3.19 3.27
CA SER A 127 1.10 -3.11 4.72
C SER A 127 -0.37 -3.04 5.12
N HIS A 128 -0.71 -3.58 6.27
CA HIS A 128 -2.10 -3.62 6.74
C HIS A 128 -2.20 -3.36 8.24
N THR A 129 -3.40 -3.01 8.70
CA THR A 129 -3.77 -3.00 10.11
C THR A 129 -4.66 -4.22 10.39
N GLY A 130 -4.45 -4.88 11.52
CA GLY A 130 -5.18 -6.11 11.83
C GLY A 130 -5.57 -6.22 13.29
N ARG A 131 -6.46 -7.16 13.56
CA ARG A 131 -6.91 -7.47 14.91
C ARG A 131 -5.72 -7.93 15.77
N GLY A 132 -5.55 -7.36 16.96
CA GLY A 132 -4.44 -7.69 17.87
C GLY A 132 -3.08 -7.12 17.50
N LYS A 133 -2.98 -6.33 16.44
CA LYS A 133 -1.74 -5.65 16.03
C LYS A 133 -1.82 -4.15 16.32
N PHE A 134 -0.75 -3.60 16.89
CA PHE A 134 -0.67 -2.16 17.14
C PHE A 134 -0.18 -1.43 15.88
N GLY A 135 -1.08 -0.68 15.24
CA GLY A 135 -0.78 0.10 14.03
C GLY A 135 -0.57 -0.78 12.78
N TRP A 136 0.21 -0.26 11.85
CA TRP A 136 0.51 -0.92 10.58
C TRP A 136 1.54 -2.03 10.75
N THR A 137 1.35 -3.13 10.04
CA THR A 137 2.21 -4.31 10.08
C THR A 137 2.33 -4.96 8.70
N THR A 138 3.40 -5.71 8.51
CA THR A 138 3.61 -6.59 7.35
C THR A 138 3.52 -8.07 7.72
N GLN A 139 3.30 -8.37 9.01
CA GLN A 139 3.20 -9.74 9.51
C GLN A 139 1.85 -10.34 9.13
N PRO A 140 1.78 -11.64 8.83
CA PRO A 140 0.53 -12.34 8.62
C PRO A 140 -0.41 -12.13 9.83
N THR A 141 -1.69 -12.00 9.55
CA THR A 141 -2.74 -12.01 10.56
C THR A 141 -3.18 -13.45 10.74
N ASN A 142 -2.91 -14.02 11.89
CA ASN A 142 -3.41 -15.35 12.26
C ASN A 142 -4.84 -15.24 12.76
#